data_41049295b4ac37b90273a5268a66c6ca
#
_entry.id   41049295b4ac37b90273a5268a66c6ca
#
_cell.length_a   1.000
_cell.length_b   1.000
_cell.length_c   1.000
_cell.angle_alpha   90.00
_cell.angle_beta   90.00
_cell.angle_gamma   90.00
#
_symmetry.space_group_name_H-M   'P 1'
#
loop_
_entity.id
_entity.type
_entity.pdbx_description
1 polymer ?
#
loop_
_entity_poly.entity_id
_entity_poly.type
_entity_poly.pdbx_seq_one_letter_code
_entity_poly.pdbx_strand_id
1 'polypeptide(L)'
;MKIGATIKTIIAGTLASACLLSVAACGPGSSSKAEVKSEPVSTDLGDEKIELKLWDGAGLKDLDDQLIAAFQKQYKNVTITATYDPDNTSAQNGPRIISAADTPDIARITDINSAVRGKHVVNLDEYASAYKWNLPDSQTQVYRADSNGKIGSGSLYAVPDGISMTGLFWNKDMAKKLGINEAPTTVAELEADMKKATDAGKLAMMMPAKEGGTSYIYQALLTNYEGRDTVQDWIVQKDGATFKTDGAVKAAQKIKDWQDAGYFSKDALALDGSTALSRFCDGESLFFPAGSWYTGSINDALGDAAGWVAFPGEKKGDSGSAAANAVTAFGIPANAKHKNAAAAFLNFLQSDEARQIAVDNGYPPAGEGDTPNTDNQLLGQVLTAYEGLVKTGNTTDYINNATAGIQSSAIIPGFQSLLDGSMTPQQFVDSIQKQYDKETK
;
A
#
# COMPACT_ATOMS: atom_id res chain seq x y z
N MET A 1 50.78 -34.46 -49.60
CA MET A 1 51.84 -35.40 -49.11
C MET A 1 51.19 -36.12 -47.95
N LYS A 2 50.68 -37.35 -48.14
CA LYS A 2 51.33 -38.65 -47.93
C LYS A 2 51.98 -38.67 -46.53
N ILE A 3 51.81 -39.58 -45.60
CA ILE A 3 51.52 -41.02 -45.52
C ILE A 3 51.31 -41.27 -44.02
N GLY A 4 50.51 -42.06 -43.42
CA GLY A 4 50.14 -43.46 -43.63
C GLY A 4 50.38 -44.22 -42.36
N ALA A 5 49.33 -44.88 -41.86
CA ALA A 5 49.21 -46.27 -41.43
C ALA A 5 50.26 -46.84 -40.43
N THR A 6 49.93 -47.66 -39.46
CA THR A 6 49.48 -49.04 -39.54
C THR A 6 49.20 -49.67 -38.18
N ILE A 7 48.18 -50.48 -38.13
CA ILE A 7 47.67 -51.50 -37.24
C ILE A 7 48.72 -52.39 -36.58
N LYS A 8 48.52 -52.87 -35.34
CA LYS A 8 48.61 -54.28 -34.96
C LYS A 8 47.84 -54.70 -33.75
N THR A 9 46.95 -55.60 -33.97
CA THR A 9 46.13 -56.44 -33.07
C THR A 9 46.97 -57.50 -32.40
N ILE A 10 46.76 -57.88 -31.17
CA ILE A 10 46.94 -59.21 -30.59
C ILE A 10 45.82 -59.49 -29.56
N ILE A 11 45.25 -60.70 -29.73
CA ILE A 11 44.15 -61.36 -29.07
C ILE A 11 44.66 -62.26 -27.91
N ALA A 12 43.87 -62.48 -26.93
CA ALA A 12 43.63 -63.61 -26.03
C ALA A 12 43.75 -63.22 -24.54
N GLY A 13 42.88 -63.61 -23.65
CA GLY A 13 41.95 -64.70 -23.46
C GLY A 13 41.30 -64.59 -22.11
N THR A 14 40.04 -64.97 -22.08
CA THR A 14 39.09 -65.49 -21.06
C THR A 14 39.47 -65.47 -19.57
N LEU A 15 38.57 -64.95 -18.74
CA LEU A 15 37.77 -65.75 -17.73
C LEU A 15 36.72 -64.89 -17.07
N ALA A 16 35.56 -65.52 -16.90
CA ALA A 16 34.30 -64.96 -16.41
C ALA A 16 34.28 -64.69 -14.87
N SER A 17 33.67 -63.62 -14.48
CA SER A 17 32.91 -63.56 -13.21
C SER A 17 31.82 -62.49 -13.29
N ALA A 18 30.60 -62.91 -13.12
CA ALA A 18 29.41 -62.09 -13.16
C ALA A 18 29.33 -61.16 -11.92
N CYS A 19 29.27 -59.84 -12.17
CA CYS A 19 28.70 -58.86 -11.21
C CYS A 19 27.75 -57.98 -11.99
N LEU A 20 26.45 -58.17 -11.72
CA LEU A 20 25.37 -57.31 -12.15
C LEU A 20 25.57 -55.92 -11.52
N LEU A 21 26.02 -54.95 -12.26
CA LEU A 21 25.97 -53.53 -11.95
C LEU A 21 24.93 -52.89 -12.88
N SER A 22 23.76 -52.57 -12.32
CA SER A 22 22.75 -51.76 -12.93
C SER A 22 23.30 -50.37 -13.22
N VAL A 23 23.54 -50.06 -14.48
CA VAL A 23 23.82 -48.70 -14.95
C VAL A 23 22.52 -47.92 -15.00
N ALA A 24 22.26 -47.11 -13.97
CA ALA A 24 21.26 -46.08 -14.02
C ALA A 24 21.78 -44.96 -14.93
N ALA A 25 21.15 -44.78 -16.09
CA ALA A 25 21.34 -43.66 -16.97
C ALA A 25 20.96 -42.34 -16.27
N CYS A 26 21.93 -41.49 -15.94
CA CYS A 26 21.70 -40.12 -15.59
C CYS A 26 21.32 -39.32 -16.85
N GLY A 27 20.03 -39.13 -17.06
CA GLY A 27 19.53 -38.06 -17.93
C GLY A 27 19.58 -36.72 -17.19
N PRO A 28 19.93 -35.60 -17.84
CA PRO A 28 19.84 -34.29 -17.20
C PRO A 28 18.39 -33.84 -17.14
N GLY A 29 17.80 -33.78 -15.93
CA GLY A 29 16.49 -33.18 -15.75
C GLY A 29 15.55 -33.88 -14.79
N SER A 30 15.93 -34.03 -13.53
CA SER A 30 14.96 -34.02 -12.42
C SER A 30 15.65 -33.47 -11.17
N SER A 31 15.66 -32.14 -11.07
CA SER A 31 15.80 -31.54 -9.75
C SER A 31 14.61 -32.01 -8.93
N SER A 32 14.81 -33.01 -8.09
CA SER A 32 13.88 -33.28 -6.97
C SER A 32 13.82 -31.97 -6.17
N LYS A 33 12.70 -31.23 -6.31
CA LYS A 33 12.34 -30.21 -5.33
C LYS A 33 12.28 -30.96 -4.00
N ALA A 34 13.24 -30.69 -3.12
CA ALA A 34 13.12 -31.05 -1.73
C ALA A 34 11.80 -30.45 -1.28
N GLU A 35 10.82 -31.25 -0.88
CA GLU A 35 9.67 -30.79 -0.15
C GLU A 35 10.25 -30.10 1.09
N VAL A 36 10.15 -28.78 1.14
CA VAL A 36 10.41 -28.00 2.33
C VAL A 36 9.33 -28.48 3.31
N LYS A 37 9.68 -29.35 4.25
CA LYS A 37 8.79 -29.72 5.34
C LYS A 37 8.36 -28.43 6.00
N SER A 38 7.09 -28.10 5.96
CA SER A 38 6.55 -26.95 6.68
C SER A 38 6.87 -27.14 8.15
N GLU A 39 7.62 -26.21 8.72
CA GLU A 39 7.83 -26.14 10.17
C GLU A 39 6.46 -25.99 10.83
N PRO A 40 6.12 -26.76 11.87
CA PRO A 40 4.87 -26.59 12.59
C PRO A 40 4.77 -25.16 13.16
N VAL A 41 3.58 -24.57 13.12
CA VAL A 41 3.34 -23.26 13.72
C VAL A 41 3.66 -23.31 15.22
N SER A 42 4.52 -22.40 15.67
CA SER A 42 4.90 -22.25 17.07
C SER A 42 4.98 -20.76 17.44
N THR A 43 4.49 -20.42 18.62
CA THR A 43 4.67 -19.10 19.24
C THR A 43 5.88 -19.06 20.17
N ASP A 44 6.50 -20.19 20.46
CA ASP A 44 7.72 -20.32 21.23
C ASP A 44 8.92 -20.38 20.24
N LEU A 45 9.84 -19.43 20.36
CA LEU A 45 11.05 -19.35 19.53
C LEU A 45 12.25 -20.06 20.13
N GLY A 46 12.13 -20.61 21.36
CA GLY A 46 13.25 -21.21 22.09
C GLY A 46 14.35 -20.19 22.41
N ASP A 47 15.54 -20.72 22.75
CA ASP A 47 16.70 -19.90 23.18
C ASP A 47 17.82 -19.80 22.12
N GLU A 48 17.68 -20.49 21.00
CA GLU A 48 18.69 -20.46 19.94
C GLU A 48 18.72 -19.11 19.23
N LYS A 49 19.90 -18.70 18.76
CA LYS A 49 20.05 -17.47 18.00
C LYS A 49 19.37 -17.58 16.64
N ILE A 50 18.51 -16.61 16.32
CA ILE A 50 17.78 -16.52 15.09
C ILE A 50 18.18 -15.21 14.40
N GLU A 51 18.57 -15.30 13.11
CA GLU A 51 18.87 -14.16 12.26
C GLU A 51 17.80 -14.04 11.17
N LEU A 52 17.01 -12.97 11.24
CA LEU A 52 15.96 -12.66 10.26
C LEU A 52 16.45 -11.60 9.28
N LYS A 53 15.95 -11.70 8.05
CA LYS A 53 16.09 -10.66 7.02
C LYS A 53 14.72 -10.00 6.81
N LEU A 54 14.68 -8.67 6.83
CA LEU A 54 13.51 -7.87 6.48
C LEU A 54 13.79 -7.08 5.21
N TRP A 55 12.77 -6.89 4.37
CA TRP A 55 12.84 -6.05 3.17
C TRP A 55 11.63 -5.10 3.09
N ASP A 56 11.91 -3.80 2.87
CA ASP A 56 10.89 -2.76 2.66
C ASP A 56 11.38 -1.61 1.74
N GLY A 57 10.61 -0.54 1.63
CA GLY A 57 10.94 0.71 0.96
C GLY A 57 11.75 1.67 1.84
N ALA A 58 12.63 2.45 1.21
CA ALA A 58 13.58 3.31 1.92
C ALA A 58 12.91 4.44 2.72
N GLY A 59 11.74 4.90 2.31
CA GLY A 59 10.99 5.94 3.03
C GLY A 59 10.45 5.52 4.39
N LEU A 60 10.44 4.21 4.70
CA LEU A 60 9.93 3.65 5.95
C LEU A 60 11.02 3.19 6.91
N LYS A 61 12.28 3.42 6.53
CA LYS A 61 13.44 2.97 7.30
C LYS A 61 13.40 3.40 8.77
N ASP A 62 13.00 4.62 9.08
CA ASP A 62 12.99 5.13 10.46
C ASP A 62 11.90 4.47 11.32
N LEU A 63 10.74 4.16 10.73
CA LEU A 63 9.69 3.38 11.37
C LEU A 63 10.14 1.94 11.62
N ASP A 64 10.65 1.27 10.58
CA ASP A 64 11.11 -0.10 10.68
C ASP A 64 12.25 -0.28 11.69
N ASP A 65 13.25 0.61 11.68
CA ASP A 65 14.37 0.56 12.61
C ASP A 65 13.89 0.64 14.07
N GLN A 66 12.87 1.45 14.37
CA GLN A 66 12.27 1.56 15.71
C GLN A 66 11.47 0.29 16.07
N LEU A 67 10.65 -0.23 15.14
CA LEU A 67 9.92 -1.48 15.34
C LEU A 67 10.87 -2.66 15.57
N ILE A 68 11.93 -2.78 14.76
CA ILE A 68 12.98 -3.79 14.90
C ILE A 68 13.67 -3.68 16.25
N ALA A 69 14.08 -2.47 16.64
CA ALA A 69 14.76 -2.24 17.91
C ALA A 69 13.89 -2.61 19.12
N ALA A 70 12.60 -2.29 19.09
CA ALA A 70 11.64 -2.64 20.13
C ALA A 70 11.39 -4.15 20.18
N PHE A 71 11.18 -4.80 19.03
CA PHE A 71 11.03 -6.25 18.94
C PHE A 71 12.26 -6.99 19.52
N GLN A 72 13.47 -6.59 19.16
CA GLN A 72 14.73 -7.20 19.65
C GLN A 72 14.97 -6.98 21.16
N LYS A 73 14.37 -5.95 21.78
CA LYS A 73 14.37 -5.82 23.25
C LYS A 73 13.55 -6.91 23.92
N GLN A 74 12.45 -7.33 23.29
CA GLN A 74 11.56 -8.38 23.78
C GLN A 74 12.12 -9.78 23.49
N TYR A 75 12.68 -10.00 22.29
CA TYR A 75 13.22 -11.27 21.80
C TYR A 75 14.74 -11.21 21.67
N LYS A 76 15.47 -11.41 22.81
CA LYS A 76 16.92 -11.23 22.90
C LYS A 76 17.75 -12.17 22.03
N ASN A 77 17.19 -13.30 21.65
CA ASN A 77 17.83 -14.30 20.79
C ASN A 77 17.56 -14.05 19.30
N VAL A 78 16.76 -13.02 18.93
CA VAL A 78 16.43 -12.68 17.54
C VAL A 78 17.18 -11.42 17.13
N THR A 79 17.81 -11.46 15.96
CA THR A 79 18.41 -10.29 15.29
C THR A 79 17.77 -10.12 13.93
N ILE A 80 17.33 -8.91 13.59
CA ILE A 80 16.75 -8.56 12.29
C ILE A 80 17.69 -7.63 11.53
N THR A 81 18.05 -8.03 10.31
CA THR A 81 18.79 -7.17 9.37
C THR A 81 17.84 -6.72 8.27
N ALA A 82 17.59 -5.41 8.20
CA ALA A 82 16.71 -4.83 7.19
C ALA A 82 17.49 -4.39 5.94
N THR A 83 16.86 -4.51 4.78
CA THR A 83 17.32 -4.00 3.49
C THR A 83 16.19 -3.19 2.86
N TYR A 84 16.54 -2.08 2.22
CA TYR A 84 15.58 -1.12 1.70
C TYR A 84 15.82 -0.83 0.23
N ASP A 85 14.77 -0.90 -0.57
CA ASP A 85 14.78 -0.45 -1.96
C ASP A 85 14.27 1.00 -2.05
N PRO A 86 14.72 1.79 -3.03
CA PRO A 86 14.11 3.09 -3.29
C PRO A 86 12.59 2.96 -3.51
N ASP A 87 11.79 3.87 -2.94
CA ASP A 87 10.32 3.75 -2.91
C ASP A 87 9.69 3.63 -4.30
N ASN A 88 10.24 4.35 -5.29
CA ASN A 88 9.77 4.31 -6.67
C ASN A 88 10.01 2.96 -7.39
N THR A 89 10.83 2.09 -6.84
CA THR A 89 11.16 0.77 -7.41
C THR A 89 10.74 -0.39 -6.52
N SER A 90 10.48 -0.15 -5.23
CA SER A 90 10.12 -1.20 -4.27
C SER A 90 8.89 -1.99 -4.72
N ALA A 91 7.82 -1.32 -5.17
CA ALA A 91 6.63 -1.99 -5.67
C ALA A 91 6.90 -2.92 -6.86
N GLN A 92 7.80 -2.52 -7.77
CA GLN A 92 8.17 -3.33 -8.95
C GLN A 92 9.08 -4.51 -8.59
N ASN A 93 9.96 -4.34 -7.59
CA ASN A 93 10.90 -5.35 -7.16
C ASN A 93 10.27 -6.43 -6.27
N GLY A 94 9.22 -6.11 -5.54
CA GLY A 94 8.56 -6.99 -4.56
C GLY A 94 8.30 -8.41 -5.07
N PRO A 95 7.60 -8.61 -6.20
CA PRO A 95 7.33 -9.96 -6.73
C PRO A 95 8.57 -10.79 -6.97
N ARG A 96 9.67 -10.17 -7.46
CA ARG A 96 10.96 -10.83 -7.68
C ARG A 96 11.65 -11.21 -6.37
N ILE A 97 11.59 -10.34 -5.37
CA ILE A 97 12.24 -10.54 -4.07
C ILE A 97 11.57 -11.67 -3.30
N ILE A 98 10.24 -11.67 -3.20
CA ILE A 98 9.51 -12.70 -2.45
C ILE A 98 9.51 -14.08 -3.13
N SER A 99 9.74 -14.14 -4.45
CA SER A 99 9.83 -15.39 -5.21
C SER A 99 11.26 -15.99 -5.28
N ALA A 100 12.26 -15.27 -4.80
CA ALA A 100 13.67 -15.72 -4.84
C ALA A 100 13.90 -16.95 -3.96
N ALA A 101 14.93 -17.74 -4.29
CA ALA A 101 15.35 -18.88 -3.45
C ALA A 101 15.96 -18.43 -2.11
N ASP A 102 16.71 -17.31 -2.11
CA ASP A 102 17.19 -16.63 -0.90
C ASP A 102 16.36 -15.36 -0.69
N THR A 103 15.14 -15.55 -0.24
CA THR A 103 14.18 -14.49 0.06
C THR A 103 14.40 -13.96 1.49
N PRO A 104 13.98 -12.72 1.82
CA PRO A 104 13.88 -12.28 3.21
C PRO A 104 12.89 -13.15 4.01
N ASP A 105 12.98 -13.13 5.33
CA ASP A 105 12.02 -13.81 6.21
C ASP A 105 10.75 -13.00 6.40
N ILE A 106 10.86 -11.66 6.33
CA ILE A 106 9.76 -10.70 6.43
C ILE A 106 9.89 -9.77 5.22
N ALA A 107 8.81 -9.56 4.50
CA ALA A 107 8.82 -8.68 3.34
C ALA A 107 7.54 -7.89 3.19
N ARG A 108 7.66 -6.67 2.68
CA ARG A 108 6.54 -5.91 2.12
C ARG A 108 5.91 -6.68 0.97
N ILE A 109 4.61 -6.94 1.04
CA ILE A 109 3.87 -7.62 -0.02
C ILE A 109 3.15 -6.57 -0.87
N THR A 110 3.68 -6.30 -2.04
CA THR A 110 3.20 -5.24 -2.93
C THR A 110 2.11 -5.69 -3.91
N ASP A 111 1.93 -7.00 -4.09
CA ASP A 111 0.93 -7.60 -4.98
C ASP A 111 0.49 -8.97 -4.43
N ILE A 112 -0.59 -8.94 -3.65
CA ILE A 112 -1.18 -10.14 -3.03
C ILE A 112 -1.66 -11.14 -4.09
N ASN A 113 -2.31 -10.67 -5.16
CA ASN A 113 -2.84 -11.54 -6.21
C ASN A 113 -1.74 -12.43 -6.81
N SER A 114 -0.65 -11.81 -7.25
CA SER A 114 0.47 -12.54 -7.86
C SER A 114 1.24 -13.39 -6.84
N ALA A 115 1.41 -12.88 -5.62
CA ALA A 115 2.09 -13.61 -4.55
C ALA A 115 1.38 -14.92 -4.19
N VAL A 116 0.03 -14.87 -4.09
CA VAL A 116 -0.78 -16.05 -3.77
C VAL A 116 -0.85 -17.01 -4.94
N ARG A 117 -1.14 -16.53 -6.17
CA ARG A 117 -1.13 -17.37 -7.38
C ARG A 117 0.20 -18.09 -7.60
N GLY A 118 1.29 -17.37 -7.37
CA GLY A 118 2.64 -17.92 -7.48
C GLY A 118 3.05 -18.80 -6.31
N LYS A 119 2.25 -18.88 -5.23
CA LYS A 119 2.60 -19.55 -3.98
C LYS A 119 3.90 -19.04 -3.38
N HIS A 120 4.11 -17.72 -3.45
CA HIS A 120 5.32 -17.05 -2.99
C HIS A 120 5.20 -16.49 -1.57
N VAL A 121 4.03 -16.58 -0.94
CA VAL A 121 3.73 -16.05 0.39
C VAL A 121 3.01 -17.10 1.22
N VAL A 122 3.25 -17.08 2.54
CA VAL A 122 2.66 -18.00 3.52
C VAL A 122 1.24 -17.56 3.86
N ASN A 123 0.32 -18.53 3.96
CA ASN A 123 -0.99 -18.31 4.57
C ASN A 123 -0.82 -18.10 6.08
N LEU A 124 -1.31 -16.98 6.59
CA LEU A 124 -1.11 -16.55 7.98
C LEU A 124 -2.24 -16.98 8.92
N ASP A 125 -3.28 -17.68 8.47
CA ASP A 125 -4.46 -18.01 9.28
C ASP A 125 -4.12 -18.84 10.52
N GLU A 126 -3.19 -19.79 10.40
CA GLU A 126 -2.73 -20.61 11.54
C GLU A 126 -1.97 -19.75 12.57
N TYR A 127 -1.13 -18.81 12.10
CA TYR A 127 -0.45 -17.85 12.97
C TYR A 127 -1.43 -16.88 13.62
N ALA A 128 -2.38 -16.34 12.85
CA ALA A 128 -3.43 -15.48 13.36
C ALA A 128 -4.23 -16.15 14.47
N SER A 129 -4.53 -17.44 14.30
CA SER A 129 -5.21 -18.24 15.33
C SER A 129 -4.33 -18.49 16.57
N ALA A 130 -3.04 -18.86 16.38
CA ALA A 130 -2.11 -19.15 17.47
C ALA A 130 -1.82 -17.92 18.34
N TYR A 131 -1.64 -16.76 17.71
CA TYR A 131 -1.40 -15.48 18.39
C TYR A 131 -2.70 -14.74 18.78
N LYS A 132 -3.87 -15.21 18.32
CA LYS A 132 -5.19 -14.60 18.56
C LYS A 132 -5.24 -13.16 18.03
N TRP A 133 -4.77 -12.95 16.80
CA TRP A 133 -4.82 -11.63 16.18
C TRP A 133 -6.25 -11.13 16.04
N ASN A 134 -6.46 -9.87 16.41
CA ASN A 134 -7.72 -9.16 16.24
C ASN A 134 -7.52 -8.00 15.25
N LEU A 135 -7.58 -8.33 13.97
CA LEU A 135 -7.34 -7.40 12.86
C LEU A 135 -8.68 -7.10 12.17
N PRO A 136 -9.13 -5.85 12.17
CA PRO A 136 -10.37 -5.46 11.50
C PRO A 136 -10.35 -5.76 10.02
N ASP A 137 -11.47 -6.22 9.46
CA ASP A 137 -11.61 -6.45 8.02
C ASP A 137 -11.36 -5.17 7.21
N SER A 138 -11.71 -3.98 7.73
CA SER A 138 -11.41 -2.70 7.10
C SER A 138 -9.91 -2.44 6.87
N GLN A 139 -9.03 -3.12 7.61
CA GLN A 139 -7.58 -2.99 7.50
C GLN A 139 -6.93 -4.17 6.78
N THR A 140 -7.64 -5.31 6.62
CA THR A 140 -7.03 -6.56 6.13
C THR A 140 -7.69 -7.13 4.89
N GLN A 141 -8.87 -6.64 4.50
CA GLN A 141 -9.63 -7.20 3.38
C GLN A 141 -8.82 -7.37 2.09
N VAL A 142 -7.99 -6.38 1.73
CA VAL A 142 -7.14 -6.44 0.54
C VAL A 142 -5.92 -7.33 0.68
N TYR A 143 -5.62 -7.79 1.90
CA TYR A 143 -4.54 -8.74 2.20
C TYR A 143 -5.07 -10.17 2.37
N ARG A 144 -6.39 -10.36 2.21
CA ARG A 144 -7.02 -11.67 2.12
C ARG A 144 -7.20 -12.05 0.66
N ALA A 145 -6.94 -13.31 0.35
CA ALA A 145 -7.16 -13.84 -0.99
C ALA A 145 -7.63 -15.31 -0.94
N ASP A 146 -8.36 -15.71 -1.98
CA ASP A 146 -8.64 -17.12 -2.22
C ASP A 146 -7.41 -17.85 -2.82
N SER A 147 -7.52 -19.16 -3.03
CA SER A 147 -6.44 -19.97 -3.60
C SER A 147 -6.02 -19.60 -5.02
N ASN A 148 -6.83 -18.82 -5.73
CA ASN A 148 -6.57 -18.31 -7.08
C ASN A 148 -5.95 -16.90 -7.06
N GLY A 149 -5.76 -16.33 -5.85
CA GLY A 149 -5.23 -14.98 -5.66
C GLY A 149 -6.26 -13.88 -5.84
N LYS A 150 -7.57 -14.19 -5.87
CA LYS A 150 -8.59 -13.17 -5.87
C LYS A 150 -8.68 -12.56 -4.48
N ILE A 151 -8.46 -11.24 -4.38
CA ILE A 151 -8.44 -10.51 -3.11
C ILE A 151 -9.86 -10.21 -2.60
N GLY A 152 -9.95 -9.81 -1.32
CA GLY A 152 -11.19 -9.36 -0.69
C GLY A 152 -11.81 -10.38 0.26
N SER A 153 -11.42 -11.66 0.18
CA SER A 153 -11.91 -12.73 1.06
C SER A 153 -10.95 -13.93 1.04
N GLY A 154 -11.15 -14.87 1.94
CA GLY A 154 -10.28 -16.04 2.05
C GLY A 154 -9.21 -15.88 3.12
N SER A 155 -8.03 -16.46 2.91
CA SER A 155 -6.95 -16.49 3.88
C SER A 155 -6.17 -15.18 3.94
N LEU A 156 -5.61 -14.88 5.10
CA LEU A 156 -4.76 -13.71 5.34
C LEU A 156 -3.31 -13.99 4.87
N TYR A 157 -2.68 -13.03 4.20
CA TYR A 157 -1.31 -13.18 3.68
C TYR A 157 -0.37 -12.04 4.07
N ALA A 158 -0.89 -10.92 4.58
CA ALA A 158 -0.07 -9.83 5.10
C ALA A 158 -0.77 -9.11 6.25
N VAL A 159 0.02 -8.42 7.09
CA VAL A 159 -0.41 -7.72 8.30
C VAL A 159 0.09 -6.27 8.23
N PRO A 160 -0.75 -5.27 8.50
CA PRO A 160 -0.35 -3.87 8.52
C PRO A 160 0.52 -3.53 9.73
N ASP A 161 1.49 -2.64 9.54
CA ASP A 161 2.35 -2.05 10.58
C ASP A 161 1.80 -0.72 11.14
N GLY A 162 0.98 -0.06 10.36
CA GLY A 162 0.30 1.20 10.64
C GLY A 162 -0.66 1.51 9.50
N ILE A 163 -1.42 2.58 9.61
CA ILE A 163 -2.39 2.99 8.60
C ILE A 163 -2.00 4.35 8.02
N SER A 164 -2.01 4.47 6.71
CA SER A 164 -1.99 5.74 6.00
C SER A 164 -3.39 6.06 5.49
N MET A 165 -3.76 7.35 5.48
CA MET A 165 -5.06 7.78 4.98
C MET A 165 -4.97 9.11 4.24
N THR A 166 -5.86 9.33 3.28
CA THR A 166 -5.97 10.59 2.54
C THR A 166 -6.92 11.56 3.22
N GLY A 167 -6.68 12.85 3.00
CA GLY A 167 -7.54 13.92 3.46
C GLY A 167 -7.13 15.27 2.87
N LEU A 168 -7.55 16.34 3.51
CA LEU A 168 -7.21 17.69 3.14
C LEU A 168 -6.41 18.37 4.25
N PHE A 169 -5.16 18.70 3.98
CA PHE A 169 -4.46 19.72 4.76
C PHE A 169 -4.98 21.11 4.37
N TRP A 170 -5.05 22.02 5.34
CA TRP A 170 -5.46 23.39 5.09
C TRP A 170 -4.62 24.39 5.91
N ASN A 171 -4.38 25.54 5.32
CA ASN A 171 -3.60 26.63 5.93
C ASN A 171 -4.56 27.55 6.71
N LYS A 172 -4.60 27.42 8.03
CA LYS A 172 -5.48 28.19 8.92
C LYS A 172 -5.18 29.69 8.89
N ASP A 173 -3.92 30.09 8.69
CA ASP A 173 -3.55 31.50 8.62
C ASP A 173 -4.06 32.17 7.33
N MET A 174 -3.99 31.43 6.21
CA MET A 174 -4.61 31.87 4.96
C MET A 174 -6.13 31.90 5.10
N ALA A 175 -6.73 30.84 5.64
CA ALA A 175 -8.17 30.72 5.90
C ALA A 175 -8.69 31.92 6.71
N LYS A 176 -8.03 32.25 7.81
CA LYS A 176 -8.39 33.39 8.67
C LYS A 176 -8.35 34.72 7.91
N LYS A 177 -7.36 34.94 7.06
CA LYS A 177 -7.27 36.16 6.20
C LYS A 177 -8.41 36.23 5.19
N LEU A 178 -8.97 35.08 4.78
CA LEU A 178 -10.11 34.95 3.86
C LEU A 178 -11.48 34.93 4.58
N GLY A 179 -11.50 35.07 5.90
CA GLY A 179 -12.73 35.01 6.69
C GLY A 179 -13.30 33.59 6.81
N ILE A 180 -12.43 32.55 6.68
CA ILE A 180 -12.75 31.15 6.87
C ILE A 180 -12.30 30.77 8.29
N ASN A 181 -13.23 30.47 9.17
CA ASN A 181 -12.92 30.23 10.57
C ASN A 181 -12.89 28.74 10.95
N GLU A 182 -13.51 27.89 10.15
CA GLU A 182 -13.62 26.45 10.39
C GLU A 182 -13.32 25.69 9.11
N ALA A 183 -12.87 24.44 9.26
CA ALA A 183 -12.67 23.56 8.13
C ALA A 183 -14.00 23.18 7.47
N PRO A 184 -14.03 22.97 6.14
CA PRO A 184 -15.25 22.57 5.43
C PRO A 184 -15.74 21.20 5.88
N THR A 185 -17.03 21.07 6.18
CA THR A 185 -17.70 19.82 6.53
C THR A 185 -18.51 19.23 5.39
N THR A 186 -18.73 20.03 4.33
CA THR A 186 -19.42 19.59 3.12
C THR A 186 -18.64 19.99 1.86
N VAL A 187 -18.85 19.27 0.76
CA VAL A 187 -18.27 19.62 -0.55
C VAL A 187 -18.67 21.04 -0.96
N ALA A 188 -19.91 21.46 -0.67
CA ALA A 188 -20.37 22.82 -0.97
C ALA A 188 -19.63 23.90 -0.17
N GLU A 189 -19.31 23.64 1.11
CA GLU A 189 -18.47 24.53 1.92
C GLU A 189 -17.03 24.58 1.39
N LEU A 190 -16.46 23.43 1.01
CA LEU A 190 -15.13 23.36 0.37
C LEU A 190 -15.09 24.21 -0.91
N GLU A 191 -16.11 24.10 -1.78
CA GLU A 191 -16.21 24.91 -3.01
C GLU A 191 -16.34 26.39 -2.71
N ALA A 192 -17.13 26.78 -1.70
CA ALA A 192 -17.27 28.16 -1.27
C ALA A 192 -15.93 28.73 -0.77
N ASP A 193 -15.14 27.94 -0.03
CA ASP A 193 -13.84 28.39 0.48
C ASP A 193 -12.78 28.44 -0.63
N MET A 194 -12.78 27.48 -1.57
CA MET A 194 -11.94 27.53 -2.77
C MET A 194 -12.25 28.79 -3.60
N LYS A 195 -13.53 29.11 -3.74
CA LYS A 195 -13.94 30.33 -4.45
C LYS A 195 -13.46 31.60 -3.75
N LYS A 196 -13.57 31.71 -2.41
CA LYS A 196 -13.03 32.85 -1.66
C LYS A 196 -11.52 33.01 -1.88
N ALA A 197 -10.77 31.91 -1.88
CA ALA A 197 -9.33 31.94 -2.14
C ALA A 197 -9.05 32.48 -3.55
N THR A 198 -9.72 31.95 -4.57
CA THR A 198 -9.53 32.35 -5.97
C THR A 198 -9.95 33.81 -6.21
N ASP A 199 -11.09 34.24 -5.67
CA ASP A 199 -11.55 35.63 -5.74
C ASP A 199 -10.56 36.62 -5.10
N ALA A 200 -9.81 36.18 -4.07
CA ALA A 200 -8.75 36.94 -3.43
C ALA A 200 -7.38 36.84 -4.12
N GLY A 201 -7.31 36.18 -5.28
CA GLY A 201 -6.06 35.97 -6.04
C GLY A 201 -5.10 35.00 -5.37
N LYS A 202 -5.62 34.08 -4.53
CA LYS A 202 -4.85 33.01 -3.89
C LYS A 202 -5.10 31.67 -4.57
N LEU A 203 -4.13 30.76 -4.50
CA LEU A 203 -4.31 29.40 -4.95
C LEU A 203 -5.24 28.68 -3.97
N ALA A 204 -6.34 28.13 -4.50
CA ALA A 204 -7.31 27.43 -3.68
C ALA A 204 -6.79 26.05 -3.25
N MET A 205 -6.27 25.25 -4.18
CA MET A 205 -5.82 23.88 -3.92
C MET A 205 -4.52 23.56 -4.65
N MET A 206 -3.50 23.12 -3.91
CA MET A 206 -2.24 22.62 -4.44
C MET A 206 -2.43 21.18 -4.92
N MET A 207 -2.43 20.96 -6.24
CA MET A 207 -2.77 19.65 -6.83
C MET A 207 -1.55 18.96 -7.44
N PRO A 208 -1.00 17.89 -6.81
CA PRO A 208 0.12 17.11 -7.36
C PRO A 208 -0.36 16.09 -8.39
N ALA A 209 -0.77 16.55 -9.58
CA ALA A 209 -1.39 15.69 -10.59
C ALA A 209 -0.39 14.83 -11.38
N LYS A 210 0.91 15.13 -11.33
CA LYS A 210 1.95 14.37 -12.04
C LYS A 210 2.03 12.90 -11.58
N GLU A 211 1.82 12.66 -10.28
CA GLU A 211 1.97 11.34 -9.63
C GLU A 211 0.64 10.75 -9.14
N GLY A 212 -0.48 11.34 -9.55
CA GLY A 212 -1.80 10.81 -9.26
C GLY A 212 -2.48 11.35 -8.00
N GLY A 213 -2.00 12.46 -7.41
CA GLY A 213 -2.62 13.09 -6.25
C GLY A 213 -4.09 13.50 -6.48
N THR A 214 -4.49 13.70 -7.73
CA THR A 214 -5.90 13.93 -8.11
C THR A 214 -6.81 12.75 -7.70
N SER A 215 -6.27 11.52 -7.64
CA SER A 215 -7.04 10.34 -7.25
C SER A 215 -7.57 10.43 -5.81
N TYR A 216 -6.91 11.15 -4.91
CA TYR A 216 -7.32 11.26 -3.51
C TYR A 216 -8.68 11.96 -3.37
N ILE A 217 -8.83 13.12 -4.01
CA ILE A 217 -10.11 13.85 -3.99
C ILE A 217 -11.16 13.19 -4.89
N TYR A 218 -10.74 12.61 -6.02
CA TYR A 218 -11.65 11.87 -6.89
C TYR A 218 -12.29 10.68 -6.17
N GLN A 219 -11.49 9.86 -5.49
CA GLN A 219 -11.97 8.69 -4.76
C GLN A 219 -12.91 9.09 -3.62
N ALA A 220 -12.62 10.17 -2.92
CA ALA A 220 -13.51 10.67 -1.89
C ALA A 220 -14.85 11.15 -2.46
N LEU A 221 -14.85 11.89 -3.58
CA LEU A 221 -16.07 12.25 -4.31
C LEU A 221 -16.83 11.02 -4.80
N LEU A 222 -16.12 10.03 -5.37
CA LEU A 222 -16.72 8.77 -5.82
C LEU A 222 -17.39 8.03 -4.66
N THR A 223 -16.73 7.95 -3.50
CA THR A 223 -17.28 7.34 -2.28
C THR A 223 -18.52 8.08 -1.80
N ASN A 224 -18.51 9.41 -1.85
CA ASN A 224 -19.69 10.23 -1.52
C ASN A 224 -20.88 9.97 -2.45
N TYR A 225 -20.65 9.73 -3.75
CA TYR A 225 -21.71 9.55 -4.74
C TYR A 225 -22.25 8.10 -4.83
N GLU A 226 -21.39 7.12 -4.68
CA GLU A 226 -21.72 5.70 -4.89
C GLU A 226 -21.82 4.91 -3.58
N GLY A 227 -21.32 5.45 -2.49
CA GLY A 227 -21.18 4.76 -1.21
C GLY A 227 -19.91 3.90 -1.15
N ARG A 228 -19.46 3.69 0.07
CA ARG A 228 -18.23 2.96 0.41
C ARG A 228 -18.19 1.56 -0.21
N ASP A 229 -19.28 0.81 -0.10
CA ASP A 229 -19.30 -0.60 -0.50
C ASP A 229 -19.14 -0.78 -2.01
N THR A 230 -19.75 0.10 -2.82
CA THR A 230 -19.58 0.07 -4.28
C THR A 230 -18.13 0.27 -4.70
N VAL A 231 -17.45 1.23 -4.06
CA VAL A 231 -16.05 1.53 -4.36
C VAL A 231 -15.14 0.39 -3.89
N GLN A 232 -15.35 -0.10 -2.66
CA GLN A 232 -14.56 -1.19 -2.09
C GLN A 232 -14.77 -2.51 -2.86
N ASP A 233 -16.01 -2.84 -3.24
CA ASP A 233 -16.31 -4.05 -4.01
C ASP A 233 -15.56 -4.07 -5.34
N TRP A 234 -15.40 -2.92 -6.00
CA TRP A 234 -14.60 -2.82 -7.21
C TRP A 234 -13.10 -2.99 -6.92
N ILE A 235 -12.58 -2.37 -5.85
CA ILE A 235 -11.17 -2.49 -5.47
C ILE A 235 -10.81 -3.95 -5.18
N VAL A 236 -11.67 -4.68 -4.44
CA VAL A 236 -11.42 -6.08 -4.09
C VAL A 236 -11.88 -7.07 -5.16
N GLN A 237 -12.13 -6.61 -6.36
CA GLN A 237 -12.47 -7.43 -7.53
C GLN A 237 -13.70 -8.34 -7.32
N LYS A 238 -14.71 -7.85 -6.58
CA LYS A 238 -15.94 -8.59 -6.36
C LYS A 238 -16.69 -8.83 -7.67
N ASP A 239 -17.28 -10.03 -7.81
CA ASP A 239 -18.01 -10.39 -9.03
C ASP A 239 -19.14 -9.42 -9.31
N GLY A 240 -19.18 -8.89 -10.55
CA GLY A 240 -20.18 -7.92 -10.99
C GLY A 240 -19.87 -6.47 -10.63
N ALA A 241 -18.80 -6.17 -9.84
CA ALA A 241 -18.40 -4.81 -9.57
C ALA A 241 -17.88 -4.12 -10.84
N THR A 242 -18.21 -2.84 -10.97
CA THR A 242 -17.83 -2.03 -12.14
C THR A 242 -17.49 -0.60 -11.74
N PHE A 243 -16.51 -0.01 -12.42
CA PHE A 243 -16.19 1.41 -12.29
C PHE A 243 -17.14 2.31 -13.12
N LYS A 244 -17.91 1.70 -14.06
CA LYS A 244 -18.83 2.43 -14.93
C LYS A 244 -20.13 2.73 -14.21
N THR A 245 -20.09 3.73 -13.34
CA THR A 245 -21.23 4.23 -12.59
C THR A 245 -21.50 5.70 -12.88
N ASP A 246 -22.71 6.17 -12.65
CA ASP A 246 -23.05 7.58 -12.79
C ASP A 246 -22.26 8.46 -11.81
N GLY A 247 -22.01 7.97 -10.60
CA GLY A 247 -21.22 8.66 -9.61
C GLY A 247 -19.75 8.79 -10.01
N ALA A 248 -19.18 7.78 -10.69
CA ALA A 248 -17.81 7.86 -11.21
C ALA A 248 -17.67 8.97 -12.27
N VAL A 249 -18.64 9.08 -13.17
CA VAL A 249 -18.70 10.15 -14.17
C VAL A 249 -18.91 11.51 -13.49
N LYS A 250 -19.82 11.59 -12.52
CA LYS A 250 -20.08 12.82 -11.73
C LYS A 250 -18.85 13.29 -10.97
N ALA A 251 -18.08 12.35 -10.35
CA ALA A 251 -16.83 12.68 -9.67
C ALA A 251 -15.77 13.24 -10.64
N ALA A 252 -15.62 12.63 -11.80
CA ALA A 252 -14.71 13.10 -12.84
C ALA A 252 -15.13 14.49 -13.39
N GLN A 253 -16.42 14.72 -13.58
CA GLN A 253 -16.95 16.02 -13.98
C GLN A 253 -16.65 17.08 -12.91
N LYS A 254 -16.84 16.78 -11.63
CA LYS A 254 -16.54 17.70 -10.52
C LYS A 254 -15.07 18.12 -10.50
N ILE A 255 -14.15 17.17 -10.71
CA ILE A 255 -12.70 17.46 -10.83
C ILE A 255 -12.43 18.41 -12.01
N LYS A 256 -13.05 18.16 -13.15
CA LYS A 256 -12.93 19.02 -14.33
C LYS A 256 -13.50 20.40 -14.07
N ASP A 257 -14.65 20.51 -13.44
CA ASP A 257 -15.28 21.79 -13.10
C ASP A 257 -14.37 22.62 -12.18
N TRP A 258 -13.68 21.98 -11.21
CA TRP A 258 -12.73 22.67 -10.32
C TRP A 258 -11.47 23.14 -11.07
N GLN A 259 -10.97 22.35 -12.02
CA GLN A 259 -9.88 22.76 -12.91
C GLN A 259 -10.30 23.98 -13.77
N ASP A 260 -11.47 23.91 -14.40
CA ASP A 260 -12.01 24.97 -15.26
C ASP A 260 -12.30 26.27 -14.44
N ALA A 261 -12.68 26.14 -13.18
CA ALA A 261 -12.83 27.26 -12.24
C ALA A 261 -11.49 27.86 -11.75
N GLY A 262 -10.36 27.25 -12.10
CA GLY A 262 -9.03 27.72 -11.72
C GLY A 262 -8.68 27.48 -10.25
N TYR A 263 -9.28 26.47 -9.62
CA TYR A 263 -9.01 26.14 -8.22
C TYR A 263 -7.66 25.42 -8.05
N PHE A 264 -7.16 24.74 -9.08
CA PHE A 264 -5.85 24.06 -9.07
C PHE A 264 -4.74 24.96 -9.61
N SER A 265 -3.49 24.68 -9.23
CA SER A 265 -2.34 25.38 -9.78
C SER A 265 -2.23 25.17 -11.30
N LYS A 266 -1.77 26.20 -12.03
CA LYS A 266 -1.64 26.13 -13.50
C LYS A 266 -0.64 25.08 -13.97
N ASP A 267 0.29 24.71 -13.09
CA ASP A 267 1.34 23.71 -13.30
C ASP A 267 1.02 22.35 -12.66
N ALA A 268 -0.23 22.12 -12.24
CA ALA A 268 -0.67 20.90 -11.55
C ALA A 268 -0.20 19.60 -12.24
N LEU A 269 -0.25 19.56 -13.59
CA LEU A 269 0.17 18.39 -14.37
C LEU A 269 1.68 18.08 -14.30
N ALA A 270 2.49 19.07 -13.98
CA ALA A 270 3.94 18.93 -13.81
C ALA A 270 4.36 18.78 -12.34
N LEU A 271 3.41 19.00 -11.40
CA LEU A 271 3.68 19.08 -9.97
C LEU A 271 3.68 17.70 -9.36
N ASP A 272 4.82 17.30 -8.77
CA ASP A 272 4.93 16.09 -7.95
C ASP A 272 4.59 16.37 -6.47
N GLY A 273 4.44 15.27 -5.69
CA GLY A 273 4.03 15.36 -4.28
C GLY A 273 5.01 16.15 -3.42
N SER A 274 6.31 15.97 -3.60
CA SER A 274 7.35 16.65 -2.81
C SER A 274 7.39 18.14 -3.07
N THR A 275 7.28 18.54 -4.33
CA THR A 275 7.24 19.96 -4.72
C THR A 275 5.93 20.60 -4.24
N ALA A 276 4.80 19.90 -4.34
CA ALA A 276 3.51 20.38 -3.83
C ALA A 276 3.54 20.58 -2.30
N LEU A 277 4.14 19.63 -1.55
CA LEU A 277 4.36 19.74 -0.12
C LEU A 277 5.15 20.99 0.24
N SER A 278 6.32 21.20 -0.39
CA SER A 278 7.16 22.38 -0.13
C SER A 278 6.39 23.68 -0.34
N ARG A 279 5.69 23.81 -1.47
CA ARG A 279 4.91 25.01 -1.80
C ARG A 279 3.71 25.24 -0.87
N PHE A 280 3.07 24.15 -0.42
CA PHE A 280 2.03 24.27 0.62
C PHE A 280 2.61 24.73 1.95
N CYS A 281 3.76 24.20 2.37
CA CYS A 281 4.50 24.65 3.55
C CYS A 281 4.96 26.12 3.46
N ASP A 282 5.26 26.60 2.26
CA ASP A 282 5.55 28.01 1.98
C ASP A 282 4.30 28.91 2.00
N GLY A 283 3.10 28.32 2.22
CA GLY A 283 1.84 29.03 2.34
C GLY A 283 1.24 29.51 1.01
N GLU A 284 1.56 28.84 -0.11
CA GLU A 284 1.08 29.25 -1.44
C GLU A 284 -0.40 28.92 -1.67
N SER A 285 -0.98 27.92 -0.99
CA SER A 285 -2.37 27.50 -1.20
C SER A 285 -3.17 27.38 0.09
N LEU A 286 -4.50 27.46 -0.04
CA LEU A 286 -5.43 27.25 1.07
C LEU A 286 -5.52 25.77 1.45
N PHE A 287 -5.67 24.87 0.45
CA PHE A 287 -5.81 23.43 0.65
C PHE A 287 -4.70 22.65 -0.06
N PHE A 288 -4.38 21.47 0.49
CA PHE A 288 -3.49 20.48 -0.10
C PHE A 288 -4.06 19.07 0.12
N PRO A 289 -4.60 18.42 -0.93
CA PRO A 289 -5.05 17.04 -0.84
C PRO A 289 -3.85 16.10 -0.81
N ALA A 290 -3.67 15.41 0.29
CA ALA A 290 -2.55 14.50 0.47
C ALA A 290 -2.87 13.45 1.54
N GLY A 291 -1.92 12.57 1.79
CA GLY A 291 -2.07 11.57 2.85
C GLY A 291 -1.36 11.96 4.14
N SER A 292 -1.71 11.24 5.20
CA SER A 292 -1.18 11.42 6.56
C SER A 292 0.35 11.30 6.65
N TRP A 293 1.01 10.70 5.68
CA TRP A 293 2.49 10.62 5.59
C TRP A 293 3.22 11.98 5.52
N TYR A 294 2.51 13.07 5.23
CA TYR A 294 3.06 14.42 5.25
C TYR A 294 2.80 15.17 6.56
N THR A 295 2.11 14.56 7.52
CA THR A 295 1.72 15.22 8.78
C THR A 295 2.94 15.76 9.54
N GLY A 296 4.02 14.98 9.66
CA GLY A 296 5.26 15.41 10.32
C GLY A 296 5.85 16.64 9.65
N SER A 297 6.13 16.58 8.35
CA SER A 297 6.73 17.68 7.59
C SER A 297 5.89 18.95 7.60
N ILE A 298 4.56 18.82 7.51
CA ILE A 298 3.66 19.96 7.54
C ILE A 298 3.58 20.57 8.95
N ASN A 299 3.57 19.73 9.99
CA ASN A 299 3.59 20.18 11.38
C ASN A 299 4.90 20.94 11.68
N ASP A 300 6.03 20.45 11.23
CA ASP A 300 7.35 21.09 11.44
C ASP A 300 7.44 22.46 10.74
N ALA A 301 6.80 22.58 9.57
CA ALA A 301 6.83 23.82 8.79
C ALA A 301 5.80 24.86 9.23
N LEU A 302 4.58 24.45 9.54
CA LEU A 302 3.44 25.34 9.78
C LEU A 302 2.94 25.34 11.24
N GLY A 303 3.27 24.32 12.05
CA GLY A 303 2.80 24.22 13.43
C GLY A 303 1.28 24.39 13.55
N ASP A 304 0.86 25.30 14.43
CA ASP A 304 -0.56 25.59 14.69
C ASP A 304 -1.33 26.17 13.49
N ALA A 305 -0.62 26.70 12.49
CA ALA A 305 -1.23 27.17 11.25
C ALA A 305 -1.66 26.01 10.32
N ALA A 306 -1.21 24.80 10.57
CA ALA A 306 -1.68 23.62 9.85
C ALA A 306 -2.99 23.09 10.42
N GLY A 307 -3.88 22.60 9.54
CA GLY A 307 -5.04 21.82 9.89
C GLY A 307 -5.20 20.63 8.97
N TRP A 308 -5.89 19.60 9.42
CA TRP A 308 -6.24 18.44 8.63
C TRP A 308 -7.68 18.01 8.86
N VAL A 309 -8.35 17.61 7.79
CA VAL A 309 -9.71 17.03 7.84
C VAL A 309 -9.83 15.88 6.85
N ALA A 310 -10.68 14.90 7.15
CA ALA A 310 -11.13 13.95 6.15
C ALA A 310 -11.82 14.71 5.01
N PHE A 311 -11.83 14.17 3.81
CA PHE A 311 -12.54 14.81 2.70
C PHE A 311 -14.03 14.94 3.06
N PRO A 312 -14.63 16.16 2.90
CA PRO A 312 -15.98 16.43 3.39
C PRO A 312 -17.05 15.64 2.66
N GLY A 313 -18.14 15.37 3.35
CA GLY A 313 -19.32 14.70 2.79
C GLY A 313 -20.16 15.62 1.89
N GLU A 314 -21.17 15.04 1.23
CA GLU A 314 -22.10 15.80 0.37
C GLU A 314 -23.03 16.70 1.17
N LYS A 315 -23.44 16.26 2.36
CA LYS A 315 -24.42 16.95 3.21
C LYS A 315 -23.88 17.18 4.61
N LYS A 316 -24.40 18.19 5.26
CA LYS A 316 -24.10 18.46 6.68
C LYS A 316 -24.48 17.26 7.55
N GLY A 317 -23.52 16.77 8.31
CA GLY A 317 -23.68 15.60 9.18
C GLY A 317 -23.20 14.29 8.56
N ASP A 318 -22.84 14.27 7.27
CA ASP A 318 -22.14 13.13 6.69
C ASP A 318 -20.72 13.02 7.30
N SER A 319 -20.24 11.80 7.47
CA SER A 319 -18.95 11.54 8.12
C SER A 319 -17.72 11.93 7.30
N GLY A 320 -17.89 12.37 6.05
CA GLY A 320 -16.79 12.48 5.11
C GLY A 320 -16.27 11.10 4.66
N SER A 321 -15.18 11.08 3.91
CA SER A 321 -14.59 9.84 3.43
C SER A 321 -13.07 9.96 3.29
N ALA A 322 -12.38 8.80 3.33
CA ALA A 322 -10.96 8.71 3.06
C ALA A 322 -10.61 7.38 2.40
N ALA A 323 -9.61 7.39 1.54
CA ALA A 323 -8.86 6.17 1.25
C ALA A 323 -7.88 5.91 2.41
N ALA A 324 -7.85 4.67 2.89
CA ALA A 324 -6.98 4.27 3.99
C ALA A 324 -6.48 2.84 3.75
N ASN A 325 -5.17 2.61 4.00
CA ASN A 325 -4.56 1.30 3.87
C ASN A 325 -3.31 1.22 4.74
N ALA A 326 -2.69 0.05 4.84
CA ALA A 326 -1.41 -0.13 5.54
C ALA A 326 -0.34 0.85 5.05
N VAL A 327 0.50 1.31 5.95
CA VAL A 327 1.77 1.99 5.63
C VAL A 327 2.66 0.98 4.91
N THR A 328 2.94 -0.14 5.57
CA THR A 328 3.42 -1.37 4.94
C THR A 328 2.54 -2.56 5.34
N ALA A 329 2.29 -3.45 4.38
CA ALA A 329 1.71 -4.76 4.65
C ALA A 329 2.83 -5.81 4.61
N PHE A 330 3.26 -6.28 5.79
CA PHE A 330 4.29 -7.29 5.92
C PHE A 330 3.71 -8.71 5.83
N GLY A 331 4.34 -9.56 5.04
CA GLY A 331 4.06 -10.97 4.93
C GLY A 331 5.32 -11.82 5.07
N ILE A 332 5.12 -13.12 5.07
CA ILE A 332 6.19 -14.11 5.18
C ILE A 332 6.36 -14.78 3.81
N PRO A 333 7.46 -14.55 3.08
CA PRO A 333 7.73 -15.26 1.84
C PRO A 333 7.76 -16.79 2.03
N ALA A 334 7.28 -17.53 1.03
CA ALA A 334 7.14 -18.99 1.15
C ALA A 334 8.47 -19.72 1.39
N ASN A 335 9.58 -19.18 0.85
CA ASN A 335 10.93 -19.72 1.02
C ASN A 335 11.66 -19.16 2.27
N ALA A 336 10.99 -18.36 3.12
CA ALA A 336 11.56 -17.86 4.37
C ALA A 336 12.07 -19.01 5.26
N LYS A 337 13.22 -18.81 5.90
CA LYS A 337 13.89 -19.85 6.70
C LYS A 337 13.34 -19.95 8.10
N HIS A 338 12.90 -18.82 8.69
CA HIS A 338 12.49 -18.69 10.08
C HIS A 338 11.04 -18.17 10.18
N LYS A 339 10.08 -18.96 9.67
CA LYS A 339 8.67 -18.53 9.56
C LYS A 339 8.03 -18.21 10.90
N ASN A 340 8.32 -19.02 11.95
CA ASN A 340 7.79 -18.80 13.29
C ASN A 340 8.32 -17.49 13.91
N ALA A 341 9.62 -17.18 13.71
CA ALA A 341 10.19 -15.93 14.19
C ALA A 341 9.71 -14.71 13.39
N ALA A 342 9.52 -14.86 12.08
CA ALA A 342 8.87 -13.84 11.26
C ALA A 342 7.43 -13.57 11.73
N ALA A 343 6.65 -14.62 12.03
CA ALA A 343 5.30 -14.48 12.54
C ALA A 343 5.26 -13.82 13.94
N ALA A 344 6.28 -14.05 14.78
CA ALA A 344 6.41 -13.35 16.05
C ALA A 344 6.62 -11.83 15.85
N PHE A 345 7.37 -11.42 14.82
CA PHE A 345 7.49 -10.01 14.46
C PHE A 345 6.14 -9.45 13.97
N LEU A 346 5.41 -10.17 13.10
CA LEU A 346 4.07 -9.75 12.67
C LEU A 346 3.09 -9.63 13.86
N ASN A 347 3.22 -10.54 14.86
CA ASN A 347 2.45 -10.43 16.11
C ASN A 347 2.85 -9.19 16.91
N PHE A 348 4.14 -8.87 17.00
CA PHE A 348 4.62 -7.68 17.69
C PHE A 348 4.03 -6.40 17.10
N LEU A 349 3.82 -6.31 15.77
CA LEU A 349 3.17 -5.17 15.13
C LEU A 349 1.76 -4.85 15.68
N GLN A 350 1.11 -5.82 16.35
CA GLN A 350 -0.20 -5.65 16.98
C GLN A 350 -0.11 -5.21 18.45
N SER A 351 1.11 -5.07 19.01
CA SER A 351 1.31 -4.68 20.40
C SER A 351 1.11 -3.18 20.62
N ASP A 352 0.79 -2.79 21.86
CA ASP A 352 0.67 -1.37 22.24
C ASP A 352 1.97 -0.60 21.98
N GLU A 353 3.15 -1.24 22.17
CA GLU A 353 4.46 -0.62 21.89
C GLU A 353 4.62 -0.32 20.40
N ALA A 354 4.30 -1.27 19.52
CA ALA A 354 4.37 -1.04 18.07
C ALA A 354 3.34 -0.01 17.59
N ARG A 355 2.14 -0.02 18.17
CA ARG A 355 1.09 0.96 17.90
C ARG A 355 1.53 2.39 18.29
N GLN A 356 2.20 2.54 19.44
CA GLN A 356 2.77 3.83 19.84
C GLN A 356 3.89 4.27 18.89
N ILE A 357 4.77 3.34 18.47
CA ILE A 357 5.83 3.63 17.49
C ILE A 357 5.23 4.12 16.16
N ALA A 358 4.15 3.50 15.67
CA ALA A 358 3.46 3.98 14.48
C ALA A 358 2.97 5.42 14.64
N VAL A 359 2.32 5.74 15.78
CA VAL A 359 1.84 7.10 16.09
C VAL A 359 2.99 8.09 16.21
N ASP A 360 4.09 7.73 16.87
CA ASP A 360 5.28 8.59 17.01
C ASP A 360 5.93 8.91 15.63
N ASN A 361 5.72 8.02 14.65
CA ASN A 361 6.14 8.21 13.25
C ASN A 361 5.06 8.87 12.36
N GLY A 362 3.94 9.29 12.93
CA GLY A 362 2.91 10.06 12.20
C GLY A 362 1.81 9.23 11.58
N TYR A 363 1.67 7.96 11.94
CA TYR A 363 0.67 7.05 11.36
C TYR A 363 -0.39 6.61 12.36
N PRO A 364 -1.69 6.60 12.01
CA PRO A 364 -2.70 5.86 12.73
C PRO A 364 -2.26 4.41 12.97
N PRO A 365 -2.52 3.85 14.16
CA PRO A 365 -2.07 2.50 14.50
C PRO A 365 -2.90 1.43 13.77
N ALA A 366 -2.26 0.30 13.46
CA ALA A 366 -2.96 -0.89 12.97
C ALA A 366 -3.56 -1.70 14.14
N GLY A 367 -4.48 -2.63 13.81
CA GLY A 367 -5.18 -3.49 14.77
C GLY A 367 -6.26 -2.77 15.56
N GLU A 368 -6.84 -3.48 16.53
CA GLU A 368 -7.80 -2.92 17.49
C GLU A 368 -7.09 -2.52 18.79
N GLY A 369 -7.64 -1.54 19.48
CA GLY A 369 -7.15 -1.01 20.76
C GLY A 369 -7.34 0.48 20.87
N ASP A 370 -7.03 1.03 22.03
CA ASP A 370 -7.09 2.48 22.24
C ASP A 370 -6.05 3.17 21.35
N THR A 371 -6.42 4.31 20.76
CA THR A 371 -5.47 5.11 19.99
C THR A 371 -4.43 5.72 20.93
N PRO A 372 -3.12 5.51 20.70
CA PRO A 372 -2.09 6.11 21.51
C PRO A 372 -2.15 7.64 21.48
N ASN A 373 -1.71 8.27 22.57
CA ASN A 373 -1.66 9.73 22.67
C ASN A 373 -0.50 10.30 21.82
N THR A 374 -0.70 11.55 21.35
CA THR A 374 0.34 12.31 20.67
C THR A 374 0.31 13.78 21.10
N ASP A 375 1.48 14.39 21.23
CA ASP A 375 1.62 15.83 21.46
C ASP A 375 1.56 16.64 20.16
N ASN A 376 1.61 15.99 19.01
CA ASN A 376 1.46 16.61 17.70
C ASN A 376 -0.02 16.87 17.42
N GLN A 377 -0.45 18.15 17.48
CA GLN A 377 -1.84 18.56 17.29
C GLN A 377 -2.38 18.18 15.90
N LEU A 378 -1.55 18.28 14.85
CA LEU A 378 -1.97 17.95 13.49
C LEU A 378 -2.22 16.43 13.35
N LEU A 379 -1.33 15.62 13.93
CA LEU A 379 -1.53 14.18 13.99
C LEU A 379 -2.76 13.81 14.84
N GLY A 380 -3.00 14.50 15.94
CA GLY A 380 -4.21 14.32 16.75
C GLY A 380 -5.50 14.52 15.94
N GLN A 381 -5.51 15.47 14.98
CA GLN A 381 -6.65 15.63 14.06
C GLN A 381 -6.80 14.45 13.10
N VAL A 382 -5.67 13.92 12.57
CA VAL A 382 -5.67 12.71 11.72
C VAL A 382 -6.22 11.52 12.49
N LEU A 383 -5.72 11.27 13.70
CA LEU A 383 -6.17 10.15 14.56
C LEU A 383 -7.65 10.22 14.88
N THR A 384 -8.13 11.41 15.31
CA THR A 384 -9.55 11.64 15.60
C THR A 384 -10.44 11.39 14.38
N ALA A 385 -10.02 11.86 13.21
CA ALA A 385 -10.78 11.64 11.98
C ALA A 385 -10.76 10.17 11.57
N TYR A 386 -9.61 9.48 11.70
CA TYR A 386 -9.51 8.05 11.43
C TYR A 386 -10.47 7.23 12.28
N GLU A 387 -10.49 7.47 13.60
CA GLU A 387 -11.45 6.83 14.51
C GLU A 387 -12.91 7.08 14.11
N GLY A 388 -13.23 8.31 13.75
CA GLY A 388 -14.56 8.68 13.28
C GLY A 388 -14.97 7.93 12.01
N LEU A 389 -14.06 7.83 11.05
CA LEU A 389 -14.28 7.13 9.78
C LEU A 389 -14.38 5.61 9.96
N VAL A 390 -13.56 5.01 10.83
CA VAL A 390 -13.66 3.58 11.17
C VAL A 390 -15.00 3.26 11.83
N LYS A 391 -15.45 4.09 12.79
CA LYS A 391 -16.76 3.92 13.47
C LYS A 391 -17.95 4.01 12.50
N THR A 392 -17.85 4.85 11.47
CA THR A 392 -18.92 5.01 10.47
C THR A 392 -18.76 4.08 9.27
N GLY A 393 -17.66 3.33 9.21
CA GLY A 393 -17.35 2.43 8.10
C GLY A 393 -17.07 3.15 6.78
N ASN A 394 -16.62 4.42 6.81
CA ASN A 394 -16.50 5.25 5.61
C ASN A 394 -15.05 5.39 5.11
N THR A 395 -14.26 4.33 5.30
CA THR A 395 -12.95 4.15 4.67
C THR A 395 -13.04 3.13 3.53
N THR A 396 -12.31 3.38 2.45
CA THR A 396 -12.05 2.40 1.38
C THR A 396 -10.56 2.19 1.25
N ASP A 397 -10.13 1.08 0.64
CA ASP A 397 -8.76 1.00 0.16
C ASP A 397 -8.53 2.00 -0.98
N TYR A 398 -7.27 2.21 -1.38
CA TYR A 398 -6.93 3.06 -2.52
C TYR A 398 -7.39 2.41 -3.85
N ILE A 399 -8.01 3.19 -4.73
CA ILE A 399 -8.43 2.70 -6.06
C ILE A 399 -7.27 2.18 -6.91
N ASN A 400 -6.06 2.61 -6.64
CA ASN A 400 -4.85 2.12 -7.31
C ASN A 400 -4.42 0.72 -6.87
N ASN A 401 -5.00 0.17 -5.81
CA ASN A 401 -4.76 -1.20 -5.35
C ASN A 401 -5.70 -2.23 -6.01
N ALA A 402 -6.66 -1.77 -6.83
CA ALA A 402 -7.59 -2.68 -7.50
C ALA A 402 -6.88 -3.69 -8.41
N THR A 403 -5.82 -3.27 -9.10
CA THR A 403 -4.95 -4.17 -9.89
C THR A 403 -3.52 -3.61 -9.94
N ALA A 404 -2.53 -4.46 -10.19
CA ALA A 404 -1.11 -4.10 -10.14
C ALA A 404 -0.71 -2.97 -11.11
N GLY A 405 -1.36 -2.88 -12.28
CA GLY A 405 -1.01 -1.90 -13.32
C GLY A 405 -1.96 -0.70 -13.42
N ILE A 406 -3.07 -0.69 -12.69
CA ILE A 406 -4.15 0.29 -12.88
C ILE A 406 -3.69 1.74 -12.68
N GLN A 407 -2.83 1.99 -11.70
CA GLN A 407 -2.34 3.33 -11.39
C GLN A 407 -1.53 3.92 -12.56
N SER A 408 -0.51 3.21 -13.01
CA SER A 408 0.41 3.69 -14.03
C SER A 408 -0.18 3.65 -15.44
N SER A 409 -1.09 2.71 -15.71
CA SER A 409 -1.63 2.47 -17.05
C SER A 409 -2.96 3.17 -17.34
N ALA A 410 -3.72 3.58 -16.30
CA ALA A 410 -5.02 4.21 -16.49
C ALA A 410 -5.28 5.41 -15.58
N ILE A 411 -5.05 5.31 -14.26
CA ILE A 411 -5.43 6.37 -13.32
C ILE A 411 -4.62 7.63 -13.56
N ILE A 412 -3.29 7.57 -13.51
CA ILE A 412 -2.43 8.75 -13.70
C ILE A 412 -2.63 9.36 -15.10
N PRO A 413 -2.46 8.63 -16.22
CA PRO A 413 -2.64 9.22 -17.54
C PRO A 413 -4.08 9.66 -17.81
N GLY A 414 -5.07 8.99 -17.20
CA GLY A 414 -6.47 9.39 -17.29
C GLY A 414 -6.73 10.75 -16.64
N PHE A 415 -6.22 10.98 -15.41
CA PHE A 415 -6.36 12.29 -14.76
C PHE A 415 -5.60 13.39 -15.50
N GLN A 416 -4.41 13.10 -16.02
CA GLN A 416 -3.68 14.08 -16.83
C GLN A 416 -4.50 14.49 -18.06
N SER A 417 -5.10 13.53 -18.76
CA SER A 417 -5.94 13.81 -19.93
C SER A 417 -7.29 14.45 -19.59
N LEU A 418 -7.84 14.18 -18.40
CA LEU A 418 -9.06 14.84 -17.91
C LEU A 418 -8.78 16.32 -17.59
N LEU A 419 -7.66 16.60 -16.92
CA LEU A 419 -7.29 17.95 -16.50
C LEU A 419 -6.83 18.84 -17.66
N ASP A 420 -6.17 18.28 -18.68
CA ASP A 420 -5.78 19.04 -19.89
C ASP A 420 -6.94 19.17 -20.90
N GLY A 421 -8.08 18.51 -20.64
CA GLY A 421 -9.28 18.58 -21.48
C GLY A 421 -9.26 17.69 -22.72
N SER A 422 -8.26 16.82 -22.89
CA SER A 422 -8.18 15.86 -24.00
C SER A 422 -9.09 14.65 -23.82
N MET A 423 -9.62 14.44 -22.60
CA MET A 423 -10.51 13.34 -22.25
C MET A 423 -11.78 13.86 -21.56
N THR A 424 -12.94 13.36 -21.94
CA THR A 424 -14.19 13.63 -21.21
C THR A 424 -14.30 12.79 -19.95
N PRO A 425 -15.14 13.19 -18.96
CA PRO A 425 -15.42 12.37 -17.78
C PRO A 425 -15.86 10.93 -18.09
N GLN A 426 -16.70 10.74 -19.08
CA GLN A 426 -17.12 9.39 -19.51
C GLN A 426 -15.96 8.56 -20.07
N GLN A 427 -15.12 9.18 -20.93
CA GLN A 427 -13.94 8.50 -21.49
C GLN A 427 -12.93 8.13 -20.40
N PHE A 428 -12.78 8.98 -19.38
CA PHE A 428 -11.94 8.69 -18.22
C PHE A 428 -12.42 7.43 -17.50
N VAL A 429 -13.69 7.35 -17.14
CA VAL A 429 -14.30 6.18 -16.48
C VAL A 429 -14.17 4.92 -17.34
N ASP A 430 -14.44 5.04 -18.64
CA ASP A 430 -14.31 3.92 -19.59
C ASP A 430 -12.88 3.41 -19.71
N SER A 431 -11.88 4.31 -19.64
CA SER A 431 -10.46 3.96 -19.73
C SER A 431 -9.99 3.15 -18.52
N ILE A 432 -10.43 3.56 -17.32
CA ILE A 432 -10.11 2.86 -16.06
C ILE A 432 -10.72 1.46 -16.08
N GLN A 433 -12.02 1.34 -16.39
CA GLN A 433 -12.68 0.03 -16.44
C GLN A 433 -12.05 -0.88 -17.51
N LYS A 434 -11.68 -0.34 -18.66
CA LYS A 434 -11.01 -1.12 -19.71
C LYS A 434 -9.68 -1.70 -19.25
N GLN A 435 -8.87 -0.93 -18.51
CA GLN A 435 -7.61 -1.43 -17.97
C GLN A 435 -7.85 -2.46 -16.86
N TYR A 436 -8.82 -2.21 -15.98
CA TYR A 436 -9.24 -3.15 -14.95
C TYR A 436 -9.66 -4.50 -15.56
N ASP A 437 -10.54 -4.49 -16.56
CA ASP A 437 -10.99 -5.69 -17.26
C ASP A 437 -9.85 -6.47 -17.94
N LYS A 438 -8.83 -5.77 -18.41
CA LYS A 438 -7.64 -6.39 -19.02
C LYS A 438 -6.77 -7.11 -17.99
N GLU A 439 -6.73 -6.63 -16.75
CA GLU A 439 -5.87 -7.17 -15.71
C GLU A 439 -6.58 -8.22 -14.81
N THR A 440 -7.91 -8.23 -14.81
CA THR A 440 -8.71 -9.15 -13.99
C THR A 440 -9.30 -10.33 -14.76
N LYS A 441 -9.31 -10.31 -16.09
CA LYS A 441 -9.76 -11.39 -16.99
C LYS A 441 -8.58 -12.13 -17.61
#